data_1dc1b691552b6013e59f32d79a4eae62
#
_entry.id   1dc1b691552b6013e59f32d79a4eae62
#
_cell.length_a   1.000
_cell.length_b   1.000
_cell.length_c   1.000
_cell.angle_alpha   90.00
_cell.angle_beta   90.00
_cell.angle_gamma   90.00
#
_symmetry.space_group_name_H-M   'P 1'
#
loop_
_entity.id
_entity.type
_entity.pdbx_description
1 polymer ?
#
loop_
_entity_poly.entity_id
_entity_poly.type
_entity_poly.pdbx_seq_one_letter_code
_entity_poly.pdbx_strand_id
1 'polypeptide(L)'
;MTDVAVVITAAGSSTRIGAGIKKEYLPLKHGTVLSESARAFLKAISVQFLVITHPEGRKTDAENALFSDREISNLSKNTKIVFTAGGKNRESSVFNALKTLAAAGFSPNGIVLVHDGARPFVSESVIVRVLEAARAGGAAVPALEPVDTQKEISADKKIVRHLKRAHLAAVQTPQGFLFAPFFSAHKKAAENPLGQLRIDKGAAFRHDVDRLDEHGRLDVFQEIAGSAALHHFHQFPALRALYFTP
;
A
#
# COMPACT_ATOMS: atom_id res chain seq x y z
N MET A 1 -15.23 7.99 -16.56
CA MET A 1 -13.86 7.73 -16.02
C MET A 1 -14.02 6.91 -14.74
N THR A 2 -13.15 5.95 -14.48
CA THR A 2 -13.20 5.16 -13.23
C THR A 2 -12.74 6.04 -12.07
N ASP A 3 -13.51 6.07 -10.97
CA ASP A 3 -13.18 6.84 -9.77
C ASP A 3 -11.84 6.38 -9.17
N VAL A 4 -11.04 7.33 -8.70
CA VAL A 4 -9.72 7.05 -8.09
C VAL A 4 -9.66 7.64 -6.69
N ALA A 5 -9.30 6.80 -5.72
CA ALA A 5 -8.93 7.23 -4.38
C ALA A 5 -7.45 6.97 -4.12
N VAL A 6 -6.82 7.86 -3.38
CA VAL A 6 -5.44 7.68 -2.88
C VAL A 6 -5.48 7.61 -1.36
N VAL A 7 -4.89 6.57 -0.81
CA VAL A 7 -4.68 6.41 0.64
C VAL A 7 -3.20 6.60 0.93
N ILE A 8 -2.84 7.66 1.67
CA ILE A 8 -1.47 7.88 2.13
C ILE A 8 -1.36 7.45 3.59
N THR A 9 -0.55 6.42 3.83
CA THR A 9 -0.33 5.91 5.19
C THR A 9 0.72 6.74 5.92
N ALA A 10 0.29 7.48 6.94
CA ALA A 10 1.15 8.33 7.76
C ALA A 10 0.88 8.16 9.28
N ALA A 11 0.33 7.01 9.71
CA ALA A 11 0.01 6.74 11.11
C ALA A 11 1.14 6.05 11.90
N GLY A 12 2.22 5.61 11.25
CA GLY A 12 3.34 4.88 11.89
C GLY A 12 4.00 5.66 13.01
N SER A 13 4.58 4.97 14.01
CA SER A 13 5.20 5.57 15.20
C SER A 13 6.51 6.30 14.96
N SER A 14 7.13 6.14 13.78
CA SER A 14 8.44 6.75 13.40
C SER A 14 9.58 6.55 14.42
N THR A 15 9.53 5.49 15.23
CA THR A 15 10.45 5.21 16.36
C THR A 15 11.92 5.15 15.96
N ARG A 16 12.23 4.92 14.68
CA ARG A 16 13.61 4.76 14.17
C ARG A 16 14.39 6.07 14.02
N ILE A 17 13.74 7.24 14.05
CA ILE A 17 14.41 8.54 13.81
C ILE A 17 14.73 9.28 15.11
N GLY A 18 14.23 8.83 16.28
CA GLY A 18 14.65 9.30 17.61
C GLY A 18 14.36 10.77 17.96
N ALA A 19 13.83 11.58 17.06
CA ALA A 19 13.74 13.04 17.20
C ALA A 19 12.38 13.55 17.74
N GLY A 20 11.48 12.67 18.19
CA GLY A 20 10.14 13.09 18.66
C GLY A 20 9.20 13.63 17.57
N ILE A 21 9.73 13.88 16.36
CA ILE A 21 8.98 14.36 15.20
C ILE A 21 8.76 13.19 14.24
N LYS A 22 7.55 13.11 13.69
CA LYS A 22 7.24 12.10 12.67
C LYS A 22 8.01 12.39 11.38
N LYS A 23 8.60 11.33 10.79
CA LYS A 23 9.35 11.43 9.52
C LYS A 23 8.51 12.02 8.38
N GLU A 24 7.21 11.71 8.34
CA GLU A 24 6.27 12.23 7.36
C GLU A 24 6.01 13.73 7.51
N TYR A 25 6.28 14.31 8.69
CA TYR A 25 6.05 15.74 8.97
C TYR A 25 7.35 16.56 8.93
N LEU A 26 8.49 15.91 8.63
CA LEU A 26 9.76 16.63 8.45
C LEU A 26 9.67 17.58 7.26
N PRO A 27 10.25 18.78 7.36
CA PRO A 27 10.31 19.72 6.24
C PRO A 27 11.01 19.10 5.02
N LEU A 28 10.43 19.32 3.85
CA LEU A 28 11.00 18.91 2.57
C LEU A 28 10.55 19.87 1.46
N LYS A 29 11.50 20.47 0.75
CA LYS A 29 11.25 21.39 -0.37
C LYS A 29 10.24 22.52 -0.02
N HIS A 30 9.01 22.40 -0.53
CA HIS A 30 7.96 23.43 -0.40
C HIS A 30 7.04 23.22 0.78
N GLY A 31 7.17 22.10 1.50
CA GLY A 31 6.30 21.73 2.61
C GLY A 31 6.93 20.65 3.49
N THR A 32 6.30 19.49 3.56
CA THR A 32 6.76 18.32 4.33
C THR A 32 6.89 17.09 3.42
N VAL A 33 7.48 16.02 3.97
CA VAL A 33 7.53 14.71 3.30
C VAL A 33 6.12 14.22 2.94
N LEU A 34 5.11 14.44 3.80
CA LEU A 34 3.72 14.08 3.55
C LEU A 34 3.12 14.89 2.39
N SER A 35 3.30 16.21 2.40
CA SER A 35 2.76 17.07 1.34
C SER A 35 3.39 16.78 -0.02
N GLU A 36 4.70 16.50 -0.08
CA GLU A 36 5.37 16.08 -1.30
C GLU A 36 4.82 14.76 -1.83
N SER A 37 4.59 13.77 -0.93
CA SER A 37 3.94 12.51 -1.32
C SER A 37 2.55 12.75 -1.91
N ALA A 38 1.72 13.58 -1.26
CA ALA A 38 0.37 13.91 -1.75
C ALA A 38 0.40 14.66 -3.08
N ARG A 39 1.31 15.62 -3.22
CA ARG A 39 1.48 16.44 -4.41
C ARG A 39 1.79 15.61 -5.65
N ALA A 40 2.63 14.56 -5.50
CA ALA A 40 2.95 13.67 -6.61
C ALA A 40 1.70 13.04 -7.24
N PHE A 41 0.76 12.57 -6.42
CA PHE A 41 -0.50 11.99 -6.91
C PHE A 41 -1.43 13.04 -7.49
N LEU A 42 -1.61 14.17 -6.80
CA LEU A 42 -2.51 15.25 -7.25
C LEU A 42 -2.07 15.88 -8.57
N LYS A 43 -0.76 15.83 -8.90
CA LYS A 43 -0.22 16.24 -10.20
C LYS A 43 -0.36 15.17 -11.27
N ALA A 44 -0.13 13.91 -10.94
CA ALA A 44 -0.06 12.83 -11.91
C ALA A 44 -1.43 12.38 -12.43
N ILE A 45 -2.47 12.41 -11.60
CA ILE A 45 -3.79 11.82 -11.90
C ILE A 45 -4.95 12.62 -11.30
N SER A 46 -6.15 12.45 -11.86
CA SER A 46 -7.37 12.97 -11.24
C SER A 46 -7.75 12.11 -10.03
N VAL A 47 -7.75 12.71 -8.83
CA VAL A 47 -8.04 12.06 -7.55
C VAL A 47 -9.38 12.54 -7.02
N GLN A 48 -10.35 11.63 -6.82
CA GLN A 48 -11.64 11.95 -6.22
C GLN A 48 -11.55 12.04 -4.69
N PHE A 49 -10.84 11.10 -4.06
CA PHE A 49 -10.60 11.08 -2.63
C PHE A 49 -9.11 10.95 -2.31
N LEU A 50 -8.62 11.81 -1.42
CA LEU A 50 -7.31 11.69 -0.80
C LEU A 50 -7.50 11.42 0.69
N VAL A 51 -7.22 10.19 1.14
CA VAL A 51 -7.33 9.79 2.54
C VAL A 51 -5.95 9.75 3.17
N ILE A 52 -5.75 10.53 4.21
CA ILE A 52 -4.51 10.58 4.99
C ILE A 52 -4.73 9.86 6.32
N THR A 53 -3.96 8.81 6.59
CA THR A 53 -3.99 8.21 7.92
C THR A 53 -3.04 8.95 8.87
N HIS A 54 -3.44 9.12 10.12
CA HIS A 54 -2.65 9.82 11.16
C HIS A 54 -2.66 9.03 12.47
N PRO A 55 -1.70 9.22 13.40
CA PRO A 55 -1.78 8.65 14.73
C PRO A 55 -3.03 9.14 15.45
N GLU A 56 -3.57 8.33 16.34
CA GLU A 56 -4.72 8.72 17.15
C GLU A 56 -4.44 10.04 17.88
N GLY A 57 -5.43 10.94 17.89
CA GLY A 57 -5.33 12.28 18.50
C GLY A 57 -4.45 13.29 17.74
N ARG A 58 -3.79 12.90 16.63
CA ARG A 58 -2.83 13.77 15.91
C ARG A 58 -3.34 14.23 14.52
N LYS A 59 -4.66 14.43 14.39
CA LYS A 59 -5.27 14.88 13.12
C LYS A 59 -4.75 16.25 12.70
N THR A 60 -4.75 17.22 13.61
CA THR A 60 -4.29 18.59 13.33
C THR A 60 -2.83 18.63 12.85
N ASP A 61 -1.97 17.77 13.40
CA ASP A 61 -0.58 17.70 12.93
C ASP A 61 -0.48 17.22 11.49
N ALA A 62 -1.31 16.22 11.12
CA ALA A 62 -1.36 15.72 9.75
C ALA A 62 -1.95 16.76 8.78
N GLU A 63 -2.94 17.52 9.20
CA GLU A 63 -3.51 18.64 8.45
C GLU A 63 -2.46 19.72 8.23
N ASN A 64 -1.78 20.18 9.29
CA ASN A 64 -0.71 21.16 9.19
C ASN A 64 0.44 20.70 8.29
N ALA A 65 0.83 19.42 8.40
CA ALA A 65 1.87 18.84 7.56
C ALA A 65 1.45 18.78 6.08
N LEU A 66 0.22 18.40 5.78
CA LEU A 66 -0.27 18.34 4.39
C LEU A 66 -0.35 19.75 3.78
N PHE A 67 -0.97 20.68 4.48
CA PHE A 67 -1.22 22.05 3.99
C PHE A 67 -0.04 23.02 4.21
N SER A 68 1.10 22.53 4.69
CA SER A 68 2.35 23.31 4.67
C SER A 68 2.82 23.65 3.26
N ASP A 69 2.48 22.83 2.27
CA ASP A 69 2.65 23.14 0.86
C ASP A 69 1.41 23.90 0.33
N ARG A 70 1.62 25.17 -0.07
CA ARG A 70 0.54 26.03 -0.58
C ARG A 70 -0.09 25.55 -1.89
N GLU A 71 0.63 24.74 -2.67
CA GLU A 71 0.10 24.18 -3.93
C GLU A 71 -0.99 23.12 -3.68
N ILE A 72 -0.98 22.45 -2.54
CA ILE A 72 -1.95 21.39 -2.22
C ILE A 72 -3.38 21.88 -2.35
N SER A 73 -3.70 23.06 -1.81
CA SER A 73 -5.06 23.62 -1.88
C SER A 73 -5.53 23.87 -3.32
N ASN A 74 -4.62 24.25 -4.21
CA ASN A 74 -4.94 24.45 -5.63
C ASN A 74 -5.09 23.12 -6.38
N LEU A 75 -4.19 22.16 -6.14
CA LEU A 75 -4.20 20.85 -6.78
C LEU A 75 -5.38 20.00 -6.36
N SER A 76 -5.91 20.20 -5.14
CA SER A 76 -6.99 19.40 -4.57
C SER A 76 -8.39 20.02 -4.69
N LYS A 77 -8.59 21.04 -5.54
CA LYS A 77 -9.91 21.74 -5.68
C LYS A 77 -11.09 20.79 -5.95
N ASN A 78 -10.84 19.72 -6.71
CA ASN A 78 -11.84 18.72 -7.06
C ASN A 78 -11.62 17.38 -6.30
N THR A 79 -10.79 17.38 -5.25
CA THR A 79 -10.45 16.21 -4.46
C THR A 79 -11.02 16.35 -3.05
N LYS A 80 -11.77 15.35 -2.59
CA LYS A 80 -12.22 15.29 -1.21
C LYS A 80 -11.09 14.77 -0.32
N ILE A 81 -10.47 15.65 0.47
CA ILE A 81 -9.43 15.27 1.43
C ILE A 81 -10.09 14.82 2.74
N VAL A 82 -9.70 13.65 3.23
CA VAL A 82 -10.23 13.07 4.47
C VAL A 82 -9.08 12.57 5.33
N PHE A 83 -9.14 12.87 6.62
CA PHE A 83 -8.19 12.38 7.61
C PHE A 83 -8.85 11.30 8.45
N THR A 84 -8.14 10.18 8.67
CA THR A 84 -8.64 9.07 9.48
C THR A 84 -7.55 8.57 10.44
N ALA A 85 -7.94 8.20 11.66
CA ALA A 85 -7.00 7.59 12.59
C ALA A 85 -6.51 6.24 12.03
N GLY A 86 -5.21 6.02 12.10
CA GLY A 86 -4.61 4.73 11.78
C GLY A 86 -4.96 3.66 12.80
N GLY A 87 -4.48 2.47 12.56
CA GLY A 87 -4.61 1.33 13.46
C GLY A 87 -3.25 0.94 14.07
N LYS A 88 -3.22 -0.22 14.74
CA LYS A 88 -2.03 -0.74 15.42
C LYS A 88 -0.87 -1.07 14.47
N ASN A 89 -1.16 -1.34 13.21
CA ASN A 89 -0.20 -1.67 12.17
C ASN A 89 -0.60 -1.03 10.82
N ARG A 90 0.21 -1.23 9.76
CA ARG A 90 -0.07 -0.71 8.42
C ARG A 90 -1.38 -1.25 7.87
N GLU A 91 -1.63 -2.53 8.01
CA GLU A 91 -2.83 -3.22 7.53
C GLU A 91 -4.11 -2.63 8.13
N SER A 92 -4.17 -2.50 9.46
CA SER A 92 -5.33 -1.89 10.15
C SER A 92 -5.49 -0.41 9.82
N SER A 93 -4.40 0.32 9.55
CA SER A 93 -4.46 1.71 9.09
C SER A 93 -5.08 1.82 7.70
N VAL A 94 -4.68 0.94 6.77
CA VAL A 94 -5.29 0.83 5.43
C VAL A 94 -6.77 0.47 5.55
N PHE A 95 -7.11 -0.52 6.37
CA PHE A 95 -8.51 -0.91 6.56
C PHE A 95 -9.38 0.23 7.10
N ASN A 96 -8.87 1.04 8.05
CA ASN A 96 -9.59 2.23 8.53
C ASN A 96 -9.83 3.23 7.39
N ALA A 97 -8.83 3.46 6.53
CA ALA A 97 -8.99 4.32 5.35
C ALA A 97 -10.03 3.77 4.36
N LEU A 98 -10.04 2.46 4.12
CA LEU A 98 -11.03 1.81 3.24
C LEU A 98 -12.46 1.91 3.82
N LYS A 99 -12.63 1.77 5.15
CA LYS A 99 -13.92 2.03 5.82
C LYS A 99 -14.38 3.47 5.61
N THR A 100 -13.47 4.42 5.71
CA THR A 100 -13.76 5.85 5.47
C THR A 100 -14.21 6.09 4.03
N LEU A 101 -13.56 5.47 3.04
CA LEU A 101 -13.94 5.54 1.63
C LEU A 101 -15.34 4.93 1.40
N ALA A 102 -15.62 3.74 1.98
CA ALA A 102 -16.93 3.10 1.88
C ALA A 102 -18.05 3.98 2.46
N ALA A 103 -17.83 4.54 3.65
CA ALA A 103 -18.78 5.45 4.31
C ALA A 103 -18.99 6.77 3.53
N ALA A 104 -17.97 7.20 2.76
CA ALA A 104 -18.05 8.38 1.90
C ALA A 104 -18.71 8.11 0.54
N GLY A 105 -19.14 6.88 0.26
CA GLY A 105 -19.80 6.49 -0.98
C GLY A 105 -18.85 6.31 -2.17
N PHE A 106 -17.57 5.97 -1.91
CA PHE A 106 -16.63 5.68 -3.00
C PHE A 106 -17.10 4.47 -3.81
N SER A 107 -16.94 4.55 -5.14
CA SER A 107 -17.44 3.54 -6.07
C SER A 107 -16.85 2.15 -5.81
N PRO A 108 -17.67 1.08 -5.74
CA PRO A 108 -17.17 -0.29 -5.64
C PRO A 108 -16.22 -0.69 -6.78
N ASN A 109 -16.40 -0.09 -7.96
CA ASN A 109 -15.58 -0.30 -9.15
C ASN A 109 -14.45 0.73 -9.29
N GLY A 110 -14.26 1.58 -8.29
CA GLY A 110 -13.16 2.55 -8.24
C GLY A 110 -11.82 1.88 -7.95
N ILE A 111 -10.74 2.57 -8.28
CA ILE A 111 -9.38 2.12 -7.96
C ILE A 111 -8.87 2.87 -6.73
N VAL A 112 -8.30 2.13 -5.79
CA VAL A 112 -7.59 2.67 -4.63
C VAL A 112 -6.10 2.48 -4.81
N LEU A 113 -5.34 3.57 -4.71
CA LEU A 113 -3.89 3.56 -4.67
C LEU A 113 -3.44 3.75 -3.20
N VAL A 114 -2.73 2.79 -2.65
CA VAL A 114 -2.17 2.86 -1.28
C VAL A 114 -0.71 3.21 -1.35
N HIS A 115 -0.30 4.28 -0.66
CA HIS A 115 1.07 4.78 -0.70
C HIS A 115 1.61 5.10 0.70
N ASP A 116 2.91 4.88 0.89
CA ASP A 116 3.59 5.22 2.14
C ASP A 116 3.91 6.73 2.16
N GLY A 117 3.37 7.46 3.12
CA GLY A 117 3.57 8.91 3.25
C GLY A 117 5.02 9.35 3.47
N ALA A 118 5.92 8.42 3.73
CA ALA A 118 7.35 8.64 3.85
C ALA A 118 8.15 8.39 2.55
N ARG A 119 7.47 8.26 1.40
CA ARG A 119 8.10 8.06 0.08
C ARG A 119 7.77 9.22 -0.88
N PRO A 120 8.33 10.43 -0.65
CA PRO A 120 7.93 11.65 -1.38
C PRO A 120 8.39 11.72 -2.85
N PHE A 121 9.27 10.80 -3.29
CA PHE A 121 9.92 10.85 -4.60
C PHE A 121 9.36 9.83 -5.59
N VAL A 122 8.10 9.41 -5.42
CA VAL A 122 7.44 8.58 -6.43
C VAL A 122 7.24 9.38 -7.71
N SER A 123 7.64 8.80 -8.85
CA SER A 123 7.49 9.48 -10.14
C SER A 123 6.06 9.39 -10.67
N GLU A 124 5.64 10.39 -11.44
CA GLU A 124 4.34 10.41 -12.11
C GLU A 124 4.15 9.19 -13.01
N SER A 125 5.19 8.75 -13.72
CA SER A 125 5.14 7.59 -14.60
C SER A 125 4.84 6.29 -13.83
N VAL A 126 5.36 6.11 -12.62
CA VAL A 126 5.04 4.97 -11.76
C VAL A 126 3.60 5.03 -11.29
N ILE A 127 3.11 6.21 -10.86
CA ILE A 127 1.72 6.39 -10.43
C ILE A 127 0.74 6.02 -11.55
N VAL A 128 0.96 6.56 -12.75
CA VAL A 128 0.09 6.31 -13.91
C VAL A 128 0.11 4.83 -14.31
N ARG A 129 1.29 4.21 -14.42
CA ARG A 129 1.41 2.79 -14.79
C ARG A 129 0.71 1.87 -13.79
N VAL A 130 0.86 2.13 -12.48
CA VAL A 130 0.18 1.33 -11.44
C VAL A 130 -1.34 1.51 -11.53
N LEU A 131 -1.82 2.73 -11.75
CA LEU A 131 -3.25 2.98 -11.93
C LEU A 131 -3.83 2.23 -13.14
N GLU A 132 -3.17 2.32 -14.29
CA GLU A 132 -3.62 1.65 -15.53
C GLU A 132 -3.60 0.13 -15.39
N ALA A 133 -2.55 -0.42 -14.79
CA ALA A 133 -2.44 -1.84 -14.56
C ALA A 133 -3.48 -2.35 -13.53
N ALA A 134 -3.76 -1.59 -12.47
CA ALA A 134 -4.83 -1.92 -11.53
C ALA A 134 -6.22 -1.89 -12.19
N ARG A 135 -6.45 -0.96 -13.13
CA ARG A 135 -7.68 -0.93 -13.94
C ARG A 135 -7.83 -2.17 -14.82
N ALA A 136 -6.74 -2.59 -15.46
CA ALA A 136 -6.76 -3.73 -16.38
C ALA A 136 -6.82 -5.08 -15.66
N GLY A 137 -6.09 -5.23 -14.53
CA GLY A 137 -5.87 -6.51 -13.85
C GLY A 137 -6.51 -6.61 -12.46
N GLY A 138 -7.18 -5.56 -11.97
CA GLY A 138 -7.80 -5.52 -10.64
C GLY A 138 -6.81 -5.21 -9.50
N ALA A 139 -5.51 -5.45 -9.70
CA ALA A 139 -4.45 -5.05 -8.76
C ALA A 139 -3.10 -4.90 -9.46
N ALA A 140 -2.25 -4.01 -8.93
CA ALA A 140 -0.91 -3.78 -9.43
C ALA A 140 0.03 -3.20 -8.36
N VAL A 141 1.32 -3.56 -8.45
CA VAL A 141 2.36 -3.02 -7.59
C VAL A 141 3.63 -2.75 -8.40
N PRO A 142 4.39 -1.70 -8.09
CA PRO A 142 5.71 -1.52 -8.66
C PRO A 142 6.69 -2.43 -7.91
N ALA A 143 7.56 -3.11 -8.65
CA ALA A 143 8.55 -4.00 -8.08
C ALA A 143 9.89 -3.88 -8.81
N LEU A 144 10.97 -4.10 -8.08
CA LEU A 144 12.34 -4.13 -8.58
C LEU A 144 12.96 -5.49 -8.27
N GLU A 145 13.79 -5.98 -9.18
CA GLU A 145 14.63 -7.13 -8.86
C GLU A 145 15.64 -6.74 -7.76
N PRO A 146 15.79 -7.55 -6.69
CA PRO A 146 16.78 -7.27 -5.65
C PRO A 146 18.20 -7.25 -6.22
N VAL A 147 18.96 -6.19 -5.93
CA VAL A 147 20.36 -6.06 -6.39
C VAL A 147 21.28 -6.99 -5.61
N ASP A 148 21.10 -7.07 -4.29
CA ASP A 148 21.94 -7.84 -3.39
C ASP A 148 21.55 -9.32 -3.34
N THR A 149 22.53 -10.18 -2.97
CA THR A 149 22.28 -11.59 -2.72
C THR A 149 21.33 -11.78 -1.53
N GLN A 150 20.22 -12.46 -1.74
CA GLN A 150 19.20 -12.71 -0.74
C GLN A 150 19.42 -14.06 -0.04
N LYS A 151 19.29 -14.05 1.27
CA LYS A 151 19.39 -15.24 2.13
C LYS A 151 18.19 -15.28 3.08
N GLU A 152 17.65 -16.45 3.28
CA GLU A 152 16.74 -16.70 4.41
C GLU A 152 17.59 -16.94 5.65
N ILE A 153 17.19 -16.33 6.78
CA ILE A 153 17.89 -16.48 8.06
C ILE A 153 16.93 -17.02 9.13
N SER A 154 17.47 -17.80 10.07
CA SER A 154 16.75 -18.26 11.26
C SER A 154 16.62 -17.15 12.31
N ALA A 155 15.84 -17.40 13.38
CA ALA A 155 15.66 -16.45 14.49
C ALA A 155 16.98 -16.08 15.18
N ASP A 156 17.95 -16.99 15.21
CA ASP A 156 19.32 -16.79 15.72
C ASP A 156 20.28 -16.21 14.66
N LYS A 157 19.76 -15.66 13.57
CA LYS A 157 20.46 -14.97 12.48
C LYS A 157 21.46 -15.84 11.69
N LYS A 158 21.30 -17.16 11.70
CA LYS A 158 22.07 -18.05 10.85
C LYS A 158 21.42 -18.19 9.48
N ILE A 159 22.24 -18.27 8.43
CA ILE A 159 21.78 -18.52 7.07
C ILE A 159 21.21 -19.94 6.99
N VAL A 160 19.94 -20.09 6.63
CA VAL A 160 19.27 -21.38 6.45
C VAL A 160 19.07 -21.73 4.98
N ARG A 161 18.90 -20.72 4.11
CA ARG A 161 18.69 -20.96 2.68
C ARG A 161 19.22 -19.83 1.82
N HIS A 162 19.75 -20.18 0.66
CA HIS A 162 20.05 -19.25 -0.42
C HIS A 162 18.79 -19.07 -1.28
N LEU A 163 18.39 -17.82 -1.51
CA LEU A 163 17.25 -17.49 -2.37
C LEU A 163 17.74 -17.09 -3.75
N LYS A 164 17.14 -17.66 -4.81
CA LYS A 164 17.44 -17.28 -6.19
C LYS A 164 16.85 -15.90 -6.46
N ARG A 165 17.73 -14.91 -6.67
CA ARG A 165 17.36 -13.50 -6.85
C ARG A 165 16.37 -13.27 -8.00
N ALA A 166 16.53 -13.99 -9.10
CA ALA A 166 15.63 -13.92 -10.26
C ALA A 166 14.17 -14.33 -9.97
N HIS A 167 13.91 -14.95 -8.81
CA HIS A 167 12.56 -15.32 -8.37
C HIS A 167 12.05 -14.42 -7.24
N LEU A 168 12.71 -13.29 -6.98
CA LEU A 168 12.37 -12.36 -5.93
C LEU A 168 12.07 -10.98 -6.52
N ALA A 169 11.14 -10.28 -5.88
CA ALA A 169 10.80 -8.91 -6.23
C ALA A 169 10.76 -8.04 -4.97
N ALA A 170 11.44 -6.91 -4.99
CA ALA A 170 11.36 -5.89 -3.95
C ALA A 170 10.16 -4.98 -4.25
N VAL A 171 9.03 -5.27 -3.61
CA VAL A 171 7.76 -4.54 -3.80
C VAL A 171 7.82 -3.16 -3.18
N GLN A 172 7.30 -2.18 -3.91
CA GLN A 172 7.25 -0.78 -3.49
C GLN A 172 5.81 -0.25 -3.44
N THR A 173 5.64 1.06 -3.33
CA THR A 173 4.36 1.77 -3.40
C THR A 173 4.43 2.88 -4.45
N PRO A 174 3.29 3.26 -5.07
CA PRO A 174 1.91 2.96 -4.71
C PRO A 174 1.48 1.53 -5.05
N GLN A 175 0.54 0.98 -4.29
CA GLN A 175 -0.09 -0.31 -4.56
C GLN A 175 -1.52 -0.05 -4.99
N GLY A 176 -1.91 -0.47 -6.18
CA GLY A 176 -3.21 -0.21 -6.79
C GLY A 176 -4.14 -1.41 -6.69
N PHE A 177 -5.42 -1.17 -6.34
CA PHE A 177 -6.41 -2.23 -6.19
C PHE A 177 -7.80 -1.77 -6.64
N LEU A 178 -8.58 -2.69 -7.21
CA LEU A 178 -10.02 -2.51 -7.33
C LEU A 178 -10.65 -2.49 -5.93
N PHE A 179 -11.46 -1.47 -5.64
CA PHE A 179 -11.90 -1.17 -4.28
C PHE A 179 -12.70 -2.28 -3.63
N ALA A 180 -13.76 -2.78 -4.29
CA ALA A 180 -14.69 -3.73 -3.64
C ALA A 180 -14.00 -5.03 -3.19
N PRO A 181 -13.22 -5.76 -4.02
CA PRO A 181 -12.53 -6.96 -3.58
C PRO A 181 -11.45 -6.66 -2.52
N PHE A 182 -10.73 -5.55 -2.65
CA PHE A 182 -9.72 -5.15 -1.67
C PHE A 182 -10.33 -4.85 -0.29
N PHE A 183 -11.44 -4.11 -0.26
CA PHE A 183 -12.17 -3.84 0.97
C PHE A 183 -12.74 -5.11 1.59
N SER A 184 -13.33 -6.01 0.78
CA SER A 184 -13.86 -7.30 1.24
C SER A 184 -12.78 -8.18 1.87
N ALA A 185 -11.58 -8.24 1.27
CA ALA A 185 -10.45 -8.98 1.81
C ALA A 185 -10.01 -8.44 3.19
N HIS A 186 -9.88 -7.11 3.32
CA HIS A 186 -9.56 -6.50 4.61
C HIS A 186 -10.64 -6.73 5.67
N LYS A 187 -11.92 -6.70 5.28
CA LYS A 187 -13.04 -7.00 6.20
C LYS A 187 -12.95 -8.43 6.74
N LYS A 188 -12.77 -9.41 5.86
CA LYS A 188 -12.62 -10.82 6.25
C LYS A 188 -11.38 -11.04 7.12
N ALA A 189 -10.25 -10.39 6.83
CA ALA A 189 -9.05 -10.46 7.64
C ALA A 189 -9.25 -9.89 9.05
N ALA A 190 -10.03 -8.82 9.18
CA ALA A 190 -10.36 -8.22 10.47
C ALA A 190 -11.33 -9.08 11.31
N GLU A 191 -12.23 -9.81 10.66
CA GLU A 191 -13.17 -10.74 11.30
C GLU A 191 -12.47 -12.04 11.76
N ASN A 192 -11.41 -12.47 11.05
CA ASN A 192 -10.62 -13.67 11.38
C ASN A 192 -9.13 -13.30 11.52
N PRO A 193 -8.73 -12.66 12.63
CA PRO A 193 -7.32 -12.35 12.85
C PRO A 193 -6.51 -13.64 12.94
N LEU A 194 -5.38 -13.69 12.22
CA LEU A 194 -4.48 -14.84 12.09
C LEU A 194 -3.94 -15.45 13.39
N GLY A 195 -4.24 -14.87 14.53
CA GLY A 195 -3.94 -15.45 15.83
C GLY A 195 -4.62 -16.80 16.10
N GLN A 196 -5.57 -17.23 15.26
CA GLN A 196 -6.25 -18.52 15.35
C GLN A 196 -5.87 -19.50 14.22
N LEU A 197 -5.20 -19.07 13.17
CA LEU A 197 -4.54 -20.00 12.27
C LEU A 197 -3.30 -20.57 12.99
N ARG A 198 -3.50 -21.66 13.72
CA ARG A 198 -2.42 -22.58 14.06
C ARG A 198 -1.80 -22.99 12.71
N ILE A 199 -0.70 -22.36 12.36
CA ILE A 199 0.23 -22.93 11.40
C ILE A 199 0.68 -24.21 12.10
N ASP A 200 0.10 -25.34 11.71
CA ASP A 200 0.61 -26.64 12.10
C ASP A 200 2.07 -26.66 11.64
N LYS A 201 3.00 -26.63 12.63
CA LYS A 201 4.44 -26.57 12.38
C LYS A 201 4.95 -27.79 11.59
N GLY A 202 4.06 -28.72 11.19
CA GLY A 202 4.33 -29.87 10.36
C GLY A 202 3.99 -29.72 8.89
N ALA A 203 3.16 -28.74 8.51
CA ALA A 203 2.98 -28.41 7.10
C ALA A 203 4.11 -27.47 6.71
N ALA A 204 5.21 -28.02 6.18
CA ALA A 204 6.18 -27.24 5.43
C ALA A 204 5.38 -26.41 4.41
N PHE A 205 5.40 -25.10 4.57
CA PHE A 205 5.00 -24.17 3.52
C PHE A 205 5.98 -24.46 2.37
N ARG A 206 5.64 -25.43 1.54
CA ARG A 206 6.19 -25.50 0.20
C ARG A 206 5.60 -24.26 -0.48
N HIS A 207 6.37 -23.19 -0.51
CA HIS A 207 6.18 -22.18 -1.52
C HIS A 207 6.27 -22.93 -2.84
N ASP A 208 5.13 -23.26 -3.43
CA ASP A 208 5.03 -23.54 -4.84
C ASP A 208 5.38 -22.25 -5.59
N VAL A 209 6.67 -21.93 -5.58
CA VAL A 209 7.27 -20.86 -6.40
C VAL A 209 7.16 -21.23 -7.89
N ASP A 210 6.64 -22.40 -8.20
CA ASP A 210 6.50 -22.95 -9.54
C ASP A 210 5.14 -22.58 -10.21
N ARG A 211 4.32 -21.74 -9.60
CA ARG A 211 3.15 -21.17 -10.28
C ARG A 211 3.47 -19.80 -10.88
N LEU A 212 4.40 -19.81 -11.81
CA LEU A 212 4.33 -18.86 -12.90
C LEU A 212 3.10 -19.29 -13.75
N ASP A 213 2.20 -18.33 -14.06
CA ASP A 213 1.19 -18.61 -15.06
C ASP A 213 1.89 -18.94 -16.39
N GLU A 214 1.16 -19.50 -17.35
CA GLU A 214 1.66 -19.83 -18.70
C GLU A 214 2.31 -18.64 -19.45
N HIS A 215 2.33 -17.43 -18.83
CA HIS A 215 2.94 -16.20 -19.33
C HIS A 215 4.13 -15.73 -18.47
N GLY A 216 4.62 -16.55 -17.52
CA GLY A 216 5.78 -16.22 -16.68
C GLY A 216 5.53 -15.14 -15.61
N ARG A 217 4.30 -14.97 -15.13
CA ARG A 217 3.93 -13.95 -14.15
C ARG A 217 3.82 -14.54 -12.75
N LEU A 218 4.48 -13.92 -11.77
CA LEU A 218 4.43 -14.32 -10.38
C LEU A 218 3.19 -13.72 -9.69
N ASP A 219 2.46 -14.53 -8.91
CA ASP A 219 1.32 -14.06 -8.12
C ASP A 219 1.81 -13.40 -6.81
N VAL A 220 1.95 -12.06 -6.80
CA VAL A 220 2.53 -11.27 -5.69
C VAL A 220 1.51 -10.86 -4.63
N PHE A 221 0.27 -11.25 -4.79
CA PHE A 221 -0.77 -10.88 -3.81
C PHE A 221 -0.46 -11.31 -2.38
N GLN A 222 0.39 -12.33 -2.22
CA GLN A 222 0.67 -12.95 -0.92
C GLN A 222 1.31 -12.04 0.11
N GLU A 223 2.13 -11.07 -0.23
CA GLU A 223 2.78 -10.19 0.75
C GLU A 223 2.07 -8.85 0.98
N ILE A 224 1.20 -8.44 0.05
CA ILE A 224 0.68 -7.07 0.00
C ILE A 224 -0.51 -6.86 0.94
N ALA A 225 -1.33 -7.88 1.08
CA ALA A 225 -2.58 -7.79 1.87
C ALA A 225 -2.43 -8.27 3.32
N GLY A 226 -1.22 -8.67 3.74
CA GLY A 226 -1.04 -9.42 4.98
C GLY A 226 -1.55 -10.86 4.81
N SER A 227 -0.90 -11.83 5.44
CA SER A 227 -1.18 -13.26 5.22
C SER A 227 -2.65 -13.67 5.45
N ALA A 228 -3.47 -12.85 6.13
CA ALA A 228 -4.88 -13.09 6.39
C ALA A 228 -5.82 -12.74 5.23
N ALA A 229 -5.53 -11.69 4.49
CA ALA A 229 -6.35 -11.29 3.35
C ALA A 229 -6.23 -12.30 2.19
N LEU A 230 -5.13 -13.00 2.13
CA LEU A 230 -4.76 -13.90 1.07
C LEU A 230 -5.60 -15.14 0.88
N HIS A 231 -5.96 -15.81 1.96
CA HIS A 231 -6.81 -17.01 1.87
C HIS A 231 -8.14 -16.75 1.15
N HIS A 232 -8.50 -15.47 1.01
CA HIS A 232 -9.75 -15.05 0.41
C HIS A 232 -9.60 -14.48 -1.00
N PHE A 233 -8.39 -14.05 -1.41
CA PHE A 233 -8.13 -13.60 -2.78
C PHE A 233 -8.21 -14.73 -3.82
N HIS A 234 -7.92 -15.97 -3.44
CA HIS A 234 -8.11 -17.15 -4.32
C HIS A 234 -9.56 -17.35 -4.80
N GLN A 235 -10.53 -16.71 -4.14
CA GLN A 235 -11.94 -16.75 -4.55
C GLN A 235 -12.26 -15.73 -5.68
N PHE A 236 -11.30 -14.89 -6.08
CA PHE A 236 -11.46 -13.89 -7.13
C PHE A 236 -10.46 -14.11 -8.25
N PRO A 237 -10.74 -15.01 -9.21
CA PRO A 237 -9.81 -15.38 -10.30
C PRO A 237 -9.43 -14.22 -11.23
N ALA A 238 -10.14 -13.10 -11.17
CA ALA A 238 -9.87 -11.92 -11.98
C ALA A 238 -8.80 -10.97 -11.40
N LEU A 239 -8.33 -11.18 -10.17
CA LEU A 239 -7.33 -10.33 -9.53
C LEU A 239 -5.92 -10.84 -9.83
N ARG A 240 -5.30 -10.33 -10.90
CA ARG A 240 -3.91 -10.61 -11.27
C ARG A 240 -3.01 -9.44 -10.87
N ALA A 241 -1.94 -9.70 -10.13
CA ALA A 241 -0.91 -8.71 -9.87
C ALA A 241 -0.03 -8.55 -11.11
N LEU A 242 0.21 -7.31 -11.53
CA LEU A 242 1.13 -6.98 -12.62
C LEU A 242 2.40 -6.34 -12.06
N TYR A 243 3.56 -6.82 -12.53
CA TYR A 243 4.86 -6.26 -12.21
C TYR A 243 5.27 -5.22 -13.23
N PHE A 244 5.95 -4.19 -12.75
CA PHE A 244 6.64 -3.24 -13.60
C PHE A 244 8.13 -3.27 -13.27
N THR A 245 8.92 -3.71 -14.21
CA THR A 245 10.34 -3.34 -14.24
C THR A 245 10.46 -1.90 -14.74
N PRO A 246 11.44 -1.13 -14.25
CA PRO A 246 11.69 0.23 -14.71
C PRO A 246 12.00 0.31 -16.20
#